data_86e2828c8a5ab310e5ec0eb919c0d28f
#
_entry.id   86e2828c8a5ab310e5ec0eb919c0d28f
#
_cell.length_a   1.000
_cell.length_b   1.000
_cell.length_c   1.000
_cell.angle_alpha   90.00
_cell.angle_beta   90.00
_cell.angle_gamma   90.00
#
_symmetry.space_group_name_H-M   'P 1'
#
loop_
_entity.id
_entity.type
_entity.pdbx_description
1 polymer ?
#
loop_
_entity_poly.entity_id
_entity_poly.type
_entity_poly.pdbx_seq_one_letter_code
_entity_poly.pdbx_strand_id
1 'polypeptide(L)'
;MAYDIKGDENYKLLPDILRRVKLRSGLRSGAFLFENYDVKDGEKPEDVAFKWFGDAEFHWVILMTNNVTDRYYQWPLSQPQFQEHITDKYGAGNEDAVHHYEKTQDSGRTSSNGPNDYSHLVECNEDDENPAIITNRQYEQRQQDGYRSIRLLNKSYLKSFINEFENLIKGA
;
A
#
# COMPACT_ATOMS: atom_id res chain seq x y z
N MET A 1 22.93 18.43 6.31
CA MET A 1 23.87 18.98 5.33
C MET A 1 24.00 20.47 5.56
N ALA A 2 25.20 21.00 5.74
CA ALA A 2 25.42 22.44 5.90
C ALA A 2 25.52 23.06 4.50
N TYR A 3 24.75 24.11 4.23
CA TYR A 3 24.68 24.76 2.93
C TYR A 3 24.88 26.26 3.08
N ASP A 4 25.78 26.82 2.27
CA ASP A 4 25.98 28.26 2.16
C ASP A 4 25.20 28.78 0.95
N ILE A 5 24.08 29.47 1.19
CA ILE A 5 23.16 29.93 0.13
C ILE A 5 23.68 31.19 -0.57
N LYS A 6 24.54 31.99 0.12
CA LYS A 6 24.98 33.27 -0.36
C LYS A 6 26.48 33.37 -0.65
N GLY A 7 27.26 32.32 -0.32
CA GLY A 7 28.72 32.38 -0.43
C GLY A 7 29.39 33.33 0.59
N ASP A 8 28.69 33.58 1.70
CA ASP A 8 29.14 34.50 2.77
C ASP A 8 29.64 33.76 4.02
N GLU A 9 29.95 32.44 3.89
CA GLU A 9 30.39 31.52 4.94
C GLU A 9 29.35 31.31 6.07
N ASN A 10 28.12 31.78 5.90
CA ASN A 10 27.00 31.54 6.81
C ASN A 10 26.30 30.23 6.46
N TYR A 11 26.74 29.14 7.08
CA TYR A 11 26.15 27.82 6.87
C TYR A 11 24.82 27.66 7.60
N LYS A 12 23.77 27.29 6.88
CA LYS A 12 22.49 26.87 7.45
C LYS A 12 22.38 25.35 7.40
N LEU A 13 21.96 24.75 8.50
CA LEU A 13 21.58 23.35 8.54
C LEU A 13 20.22 23.22 7.83
N LEU A 14 20.24 22.62 6.65
CA LEU A 14 19.02 22.28 5.92
C LEU A 14 18.76 20.76 6.06
N PRO A 15 17.49 20.36 6.23
CA PRO A 15 17.15 18.94 6.17
C PRO A 15 17.49 18.40 4.78
N ASP A 16 18.03 17.20 4.73
CA ASP A 16 18.30 16.52 3.47
C ASP A 16 16.99 16.02 2.85
N ILE A 17 16.45 16.79 1.93
CA ILE A 17 15.19 16.48 1.23
C ILE A 17 15.26 15.26 0.33
N LEU A 18 16.47 14.79 0.01
CA LEU A 18 16.66 13.57 -0.77
C LEU A 18 16.68 12.31 0.11
N ARG A 19 16.81 12.48 1.42
CA ARG A 19 16.81 11.37 2.37
C ARG A 19 15.38 10.86 2.57
N ARG A 20 15.19 9.60 2.23
CA ARG A 20 13.93 8.90 2.50
C ARG A 20 14.07 7.99 3.72
N VAL A 21 13.27 8.25 4.74
CA VAL A 21 13.12 7.34 5.88
C VAL A 21 12.13 6.24 5.49
N LYS A 22 12.50 4.99 5.76
CA LYS A 22 11.67 3.81 5.47
C LYS A 22 11.64 2.89 6.69
N LEU A 23 10.48 2.34 6.97
CA LEU A 23 10.33 1.31 8.01
C LEU A 23 11.07 0.03 7.59
N ARG A 24 11.87 -0.54 8.49
CA ARG A 24 12.55 -1.82 8.23
C ARG A 24 11.52 -2.94 8.06
N SER A 25 11.74 -3.83 7.08
CA SER A 25 10.84 -4.94 6.77
C SER A 25 10.56 -5.85 7.98
N GLY A 26 11.56 -6.08 8.83
CA GLY A 26 11.40 -6.89 10.04
C GLY A 26 10.46 -6.28 11.10
N LEU A 27 10.31 -4.96 11.14
CA LEU A 27 9.36 -4.29 12.04
C LEU A 27 7.90 -4.39 11.53
N ARG A 28 7.72 -4.54 10.23
CA ARG A 28 6.40 -4.67 9.61
C ARG A 28 5.66 -5.94 10.03
N SER A 29 6.37 -7.00 10.39
CA SER A 29 5.80 -8.27 10.84
C SER A 29 5.46 -8.32 12.32
N GLY A 30 5.78 -7.27 13.09
CA GLY A 30 5.51 -7.19 14.52
C GLY A 30 4.01 -7.06 14.82
N ALA A 31 3.35 -8.17 15.15
CA ALA A 31 1.91 -8.23 15.44
C ALA A 31 1.46 -7.28 16.56
N PHE A 32 2.36 -6.90 17.46
CA PHE A 32 2.06 -5.99 18.58
C PHE A 32 2.19 -4.50 18.24
N LEU A 33 2.86 -4.18 17.15
CA LEU A 33 3.11 -2.79 16.74
C LEU A 33 2.00 -2.21 15.88
N PHE A 34 1.27 -3.06 15.18
CA PHE A 34 0.29 -2.66 14.17
C PHE A 34 -1.03 -3.37 14.38
N GLU A 35 -2.09 -2.67 14.03
CA GLU A 35 -3.45 -3.20 13.93
C GLU A 35 -3.88 -3.17 12.47
N ASN A 36 -4.61 -4.19 12.03
CA ASN A 36 -5.16 -4.23 10.69
C ASN A 36 -6.38 -3.33 10.59
N TYR A 37 -6.49 -2.60 9.50
CA TYR A 37 -7.61 -1.71 9.23
C TYR A 37 -7.98 -1.80 7.75
N ASP A 38 -9.27 -1.91 7.47
CA ASP A 38 -9.80 -1.88 6.12
C ASP A 38 -10.37 -0.50 5.83
N VAL A 39 -9.74 0.20 4.88
CA VAL A 39 -10.13 1.55 4.45
C VAL A 39 -11.51 1.52 3.85
N LYS A 40 -12.41 2.34 4.35
CA LYS A 40 -13.78 2.46 3.84
C LYS A 40 -13.82 3.22 2.53
N ASP A 41 -14.92 3.04 1.80
CA ASP A 41 -15.11 3.76 0.54
C ASP A 41 -15.02 5.27 0.71
N GLY A 42 -14.21 5.92 -0.12
CA GLY A 42 -13.97 7.37 -0.10
C GLY A 42 -13.18 7.91 1.09
N GLU A 43 -12.74 7.06 2.01
CA GLU A 43 -11.98 7.47 3.19
C GLU A 43 -10.53 7.84 2.81
N LYS A 44 -10.11 9.03 3.22
CA LYS A 44 -8.77 9.55 2.95
C LYS A 44 -7.80 9.21 4.08
N PRO A 45 -6.47 9.23 3.83
CA PRO A 45 -5.48 9.00 4.89
C PRO A 45 -5.65 9.95 6.09
N GLU A 46 -6.06 11.20 5.84
CA GLU A 46 -6.33 12.20 6.85
C GLU A 46 -7.52 11.85 7.75
N ASP A 47 -8.58 11.26 7.15
CA ASP A 47 -9.76 10.82 7.88
C ASP A 47 -9.42 9.63 8.79
N VAL A 48 -8.63 8.68 8.27
CA VAL A 48 -8.15 7.54 9.07
C VAL A 48 -7.26 8.01 10.20
N ALA A 49 -6.34 8.96 9.93
CA ALA A 49 -5.45 9.51 10.95
C ALA A 49 -6.24 10.21 12.07
N PHE A 50 -7.23 11.01 11.71
CA PHE A 50 -8.09 11.66 12.69
C PHE A 50 -8.86 10.66 13.55
N LYS A 51 -9.46 9.64 12.95
CA LYS A 51 -10.18 8.59 13.69
C LYS A 51 -9.27 7.78 14.60
N TRP A 52 -8.07 7.46 14.10
CA TRP A 52 -7.15 6.58 14.81
C TRP A 52 -6.29 7.30 15.82
N PHE A 53 -5.61 8.38 15.45
CA PHE A 53 -4.68 9.11 16.31
C PHE A 53 -5.32 10.32 17.01
N GLY A 54 -6.47 10.80 16.54
CA GLY A 54 -7.14 12.00 17.00
C GLY A 54 -6.70 13.27 16.30
N ASP A 55 -5.79 13.17 15.33
CA ASP A 55 -5.27 14.30 14.56
C ASP A 55 -4.98 13.88 13.11
N ALA A 56 -5.50 14.65 12.17
CA ALA A 56 -5.33 14.44 10.73
C ALA A 56 -3.89 14.66 10.25
N GLU A 57 -3.09 15.44 10.98
CA GLU A 57 -1.69 15.69 10.64
C GLU A 57 -0.85 14.41 10.62
N PHE A 58 -1.23 13.39 11.38
CA PHE A 58 -0.52 12.10 11.42
C PHE A 58 -0.79 11.17 10.22
N HIS A 59 -1.47 11.65 9.17
CA HIS A 59 -1.70 10.86 7.95
C HIS A 59 -0.40 10.33 7.32
N TRP A 60 0.70 11.11 7.41
CA TRP A 60 2.00 10.68 6.90
C TRP A 60 2.55 9.43 7.62
N VAL A 61 2.21 9.23 8.90
CA VAL A 61 2.57 8.01 9.64
C VAL A 61 1.90 6.81 9.00
N ILE A 62 0.61 6.93 8.64
CA ILE A 62 -0.15 5.86 7.97
C ILE A 62 0.47 5.55 6.61
N LEU A 63 0.76 6.57 5.80
CA LEU A 63 1.37 6.40 4.49
C LEU A 63 2.75 5.73 4.60
N MET A 64 3.58 6.17 5.54
CA MET A 64 4.91 5.61 5.76
C MET A 64 4.88 4.16 6.24
N THR A 65 4.02 3.83 7.20
CA THR A 65 3.92 2.47 7.76
C THR A 65 3.45 1.46 6.72
N ASN A 66 2.65 1.88 5.75
CA ASN A 66 2.17 1.07 4.63
C ASN A 66 3.04 1.18 3.38
N ASN A 67 4.15 1.96 3.43
CA ASN A 67 5.04 2.21 2.30
C ASN A 67 4.33 2.83 1.09
N VAL A 68 3.28 3.58 1.33
CA VAL A 68 2.59 4.38 0.32
C VAL A 68 3.45 5.59 0.00
N THR A 69 3.93 5.68 -1.22
CA THR A 69 4.78 6.78 -1.69
C THR A 69 4.02 7.74 -2.57
N ASP A 70 3.01 7.24 -3.24
CA ASP A 70 2.10 8.00 -4.07
C ASP A 70 0.67 7.69 -3.63
N ARG A 71 0.05 8.67 -2.96
CA ARG A 71 -1.32 8.52 -2.45
C ARG A 71 -2.37 8.43 -3.57
N TYR A 72 -2.07 8.91 -4.77
CA TYR A 72 -3.01 8.90 -5.89
C TYR A 72 -3.12 7.52 -6.54
N TYR A 73 -2.03 6.75 -6.54
CA TYR A 73 -1.99 5.43 -7.18
C TYR A 73 -1.95 4.25 -6.21
N GLN A 74 -1.62 4.50 -4.95
CA GLN A 74 -1.41 3.44 -3.94
C GLN A 74 -2.39 3.53 -2.76
N TRP A 75 -3.37 4.43 -2.84
CA TRP A 75 -4.48 4.52 -1.89
C TRP A 75 -5.77 4.07 -2.59
N PRO A 76 -6.69 3.36 -1.88
CA PRO A 76 -7.90 2.87 -2.52
C PRO A 76 -8.77 4.01 -3.04
N LEU A 77 -9.23 3.85 -4.26
CA LEU A 77 -10.14 4.78 -4.91
C LEU A 77 -11.56 4.66 -4.31
N SER A 78 -12.30 5.76 -4.34
CA SER A 78 -13.75 5.71 -4.11
C SER A 78 -14.45 5.06 -5.30
N GLN A 79 -15.68 4.56 -5.10
CA GLN A 79 -16.44 3.90 -6.17
C GLN A 79 -16.58 4.74 -7.45
N PRO A 80 -16.89 6.05 -7.39
CA PRO A 80 -16.90 6.89 -8.59
C PRO A 80 -15.54 6.99 -9.28
N GLN A 81 -14.47 7.19 -8.52
CA GLN A 81 -13.10 7.26 -9.06
C GLN A 81 -12.65 5.93 -9.65
N PHE A 82 -13.06 4.82 -9.06
CA PHE A 82 -12.76 3.48 -9.57
C PHE A 82 -13.44 3.25 -10.93
N GLN A 83 -14.70 3.67 -11.07
CA GLN A 83 -15.42 3.57 -12.34
C GLN A 83 -14.77 4.43 -13.43
N GLU A 84 -14.37 5.66 -13.09
CA GLU A 84 -13.66 6.55 -13.99
C GLU A 84 -12.31 5.93 -14.42
N HIS A 85 -11.54 5.42 -13.46
CA HIS A 85 -10.27 4.74 -13.72
C HIS A 85 -10.39 3.55 -14.70
N ILE A 86 -11.42 2.71 -14.53
CA ILE A 86 -11.66 1.59 -15.45
C ILE A 86 -12.00 2.12 -16.85
N THR A 87 -12.86 3.12 -16.93
CA THR A 87 -13.26 3.72 -18.21
C THR A 87 -12.08 4.36 -18.93
N ASP A 88 -11.22 5.06 -18.21
CA ASP A 88 -10.03 5.71 -18.78
C ASP A 88 -8.98 4.69 -19.24
N LYS A 89 -8.79 3.62 -18.47
CA LYS A 89 -7.78 2.62 -18.75
C LYS A 89 -8.15 1.66 -19.88
N TYR A 90 -9.39 1.21 -19.92
CA TYR A 90 -9.85 0.15 -20.82
C TYR A 90 -10.82 0.64 -21.91
N GLY A 91 -11.32 1.85 -21.80
CA GLY A 91 -12.37 2.40 -22.64
C GLY A 91 -13.77 2.04 -22.18
N ALA A 92 -14.74 2.92 -22.50
CA ALA A 92 -16.12 2.73 -22.11
C ALA A 92 -16.71 1.43 -22.72
N GLY A 93 -17.34 0.62 -21.90
CA GLY A 93 -17.97 -0.65 -22.30
C GLY A 93 -17.05 -1.86 -22.31
N ASN A 94 -15.74 -1.70 -22.03
CA ASN A 94 -14.78 -2.81 -21.97
C ASN A 94 -14.52 -3.30 -20.53
N GLU A 95 -15.35 -2.93 -19.61
CA GLU A 95 -15.21 -3.26 -18.18
C GLU A 95 -15.25 -4.78 -17.94
N ASP A 96 -16.13 -5.47 -18.66
CA ASP A 96 -16.34 -6.90 -18.57
C ASP A 96 -15.58 -7.70 -19.65
N ALA A 97 -14.73 -7.02 -20.46
CA ALA A 97 -13.84 -7.69 -21.39
C ALA A 97 -12.80 -8.53 -20.63
N VAL A 98 -12.36 -9.61 -21.30
CA VAL A 98 -11.38 -10.54 -20.74
C VAL A 98 -10.04 -9.82 -20.55
N HIS A 99 -9.54 -9.80 -19.31
CA HIS A 99 -8.20 -9.34 -18.99
C HIS A 99 -7.17 -10.46 -19.17
N HIS A 100 -7.44 -11.61 -18.55
CA HIS A 100 -6.63 -12.82 -18.64
C HIS A 100 -7.42 -14.03 -18.12
N TYR A 101 -6.81 -15.20 -18.23
CA TYR A 101 -7.34 -16.45 -17.70
C TYR A 101 -6.51 -16.90 -16.52
N GLU A 102 -7.16 -17.46 -15.50
CA GLU A 102 -6.50 -18.03 -14.33
C GLU A 102 -6.96 -19.46 -14.10
N LYS A 103 -6.07 -20.27 -13.56
CA LYS A 103 -6.42 -21.60 -13.03
C LYS A 103 -5.80 -21.82 -11.66
N THR A 104 -6.43 -22.66 -10.85
CA THR A 104 -5.83 -23.11 -9.61
C THR A 104 -4.72 -24.09 -9.95
N GLN A 105 -3.49 -23.76 -9.60
CA GLN A 105 -2.37 -24.67 -9.73
C GLN A 105 -2.24 -25.48 -8.45
N ASP A 106 -2.22 -26.80 -8.59
CA ASP A 106 -1.79 -27.65 -7.52
C ASP A 106 -0.29 -27.41 -7.30
N SER A 107 0.11 -27.00 -6.10
CA SER A 107 1.48 -26.56 -5.81
C SER A 107 2.53 -27.65 -5.99
N GLY A 108 2.13 -28.85 -6.41
CA GLY A 108 2.99 -30.00 -6.61
C GLY A 108 3.70 -30.50 -5.35
N ARG A 109 3.46 -29.86 -4.22
CA ARG A 109 3.90 -30.32 -2.91
C ARG A 109 2.95 -31.39 -2.39
N THR A 110 3.03 -32.55 -2.94
CA THR A 110 2.63 -33.78 -2.23
C THR A 110 3.65 -34.05 -1.14
N SER A 111 3.74 -33.18 -0.14
CA SER A 111 4.40 -33.56 1.09
C SER A 111 3.37 -34.44 1.83
N SER A 112 3.72 -35.65 2.08
CA SER A 112 2.92 -36.60 2.86
C SER A 112 2.53 -36.08 4.26
N ASN A 113 3.01 -34.96 4.69
CA ASN A 113 2.86 -34.38 6.03
C ASN A 113 2.38 -32.92 6.07
N GLY A 114 1.89 -32.33 4.97
CA GLY A 114 1.39 -30.95 4.94
C GLY A 114 0.04 -30.84 4.24
N PRO A 115 -0.77 -29.81 4.56
CA PRO A 115 -2.00 -29.54 3.84
C PRO A 115 -1.68 -29.18 2.39
N ASN A 116 -2.46 -29.72 1.45
CA ASN A 116 -2.41 -29.33 0.05
C ASN A 116 -2.88 -27.88 -0.06
N ASP A 117 -2.04 -27.00 -0.61
CA ASP A 117 -2.43 -25.63 -0.92
C ASP A 117 -3.04 -25.56 -2.33
N TYR A 118 -4.37 -25.59 -2.38
CA TYR A 118 -5.14 -25.49 -3.61
C TYR A 118 -5.57 -24.05 -3.93
N SER A 119 -5.12 -23.07 -3.15
CA SER A 119 -5.51 -21.67 -3.31
C SER A 119 -4.63 -20.88 -4.27
N HIS A 120 -3.60 -21.52 -4.85
CA HIS A 120 -2.66 -20.83 -5.72
C HIS A 120 -3.25 -20.64 -7.11
N LEU A 121 -3.60 -19.37 -7.44
CA LEU A 121 -4.06 -18.97 -8.76
C LEU A 121 -2.87 -18.57 -9.62
N VAL A 122 -2.80 -19.11 -10.82
CA VAL A 122 -1.78 -18.78 -11.83
C VAL A 122 -2.44 -18.37 -13.14
N GLU A 123 -1.83 -17.43 -13.82
CA GLU A 123 -2.23 -17.04 -15.17
C GLU A 123 -2.01 -18.21 -16.13
N CYS A 124 -2.98 -18.44 -17.01
CA CYS A 124 -3.00 -19.54 -17.95
C CYS A 124 -3.55 -19.10 -19.31
N ASN A 125 -3.47 -19.97 -20.31
CA ASN A 125 -4.06 -19.72 -21.61
C ASN A 125 -5.55 -20.13 -21.65
N GLU A 126 -6.29 -19.62 -22.63
CA GLU A 126 -7.69 -19.95 -22.86
C GLU A 126 -7.91 -21.45 -23.11
N ASP A 127 -6.95 -22.10 -23.77
CA ASP A 127 -6.99 -23.52 -24.14
C ASP A 127 -6.58 -24.47 -22.99
N ASP A 128 -6.21 -23.93 -21.84
CA ASP A 128 -5.83 -24.74 -20.68
C ASP A 128 -7.05 -25.44 -20.04
N GLU A 129 -6.80 -26.47 -19.24
CA GLU A 129 -7.86 -27.19 -18.56
C GLU A 129 -8.51 -26.33 -17.46
N ASN A 130 -9.83 -26.13 -17.57
CA ASN A 130 -10.67 -25.35 -16.64
C ASN A 130 -10.18 -23.91 -16.38
N PRO A 131 -9.96 -23.07 -17.41
CA PRO A 131 -9.57 -21.69 -17.22
C PRO A 131 -10.73 -20.87 -16.66
N ALA A 132 -10.48 -20.05 -15.66
CA ALA A 132 -11.40 -19.04 -15.17
C ALA A 132 -11.13 -17.70 -15.86
N ILE A 133 -12.16 -17.09 -16.41
CA ILE A 133 -12.06 -15.76 -17.02
C ILE A 133 -11.97 -14.71 -15.90
N ILE A 134 -10.99 -13.84 -16.01
CA ILE A 134 -10.87 -12.64 -15.18
C ILE A 134 -11.12 -11.43 -16.06
N THR A 135 -12.14 -10.63 -15.70
CA THR A 135 -12.47 -9.41 -16.43
C THR A 135 -11.58 -8.23 -15.99
N ASN A 136 -11.51 -7.18 -16.81
CA ASN A 136 -10.80 -5.95 -16.49
C ASN A 136 -11.25 -5.38 -15.13
N ARG A 137 -12.55 -5.33 -14.88
CA ARG A 137 -13.13 -4.89 -13.61
C ARG A 137 -12.69 -5.76 -12.43
N GLN A 138 -12.72 -7.07 -12.58
CA GLN A 138 -12.32 -8.00 -11.51
C GLN A 138 -10.84 -7.87 -11.17
N TYR A 139 -10.00 -7.70 -12.19
CA TYR A 139 -8.56 -7.47 -12.00
C TYR A 139 -8.30 -6.19 -11.21
N GLU A 140 -8.86 -5.07 -11.65
CA GLU A 140 -8.69 -3.78 -10.94
C GLU A 140 -9.30 -3.80 -9.54
N GLN A 141 -10.44 -4.48 -9.35
CA GLN A 141 -11.05 -4.62 -8.03
C GLN A 141 -10.10 -5.34 -7.05
N ARG A 142 -9.44 -6.41 -7.47
CA ARG A 142 -8.44 -7.11 -6.65
C ARG A 142 -7.27 -6.20 -6.26
N GLN A 143 -6.82 -5.32 -7.16
CA GLN A 143 -5.78 -4.33 -6.84
C GLN A 143 -6.27 -3.35 -5.76
N GLN A 144 -7.49 -2.84 -5.91
CA GLN A 144 -8.10 -1.93 -4.93
C GLN A 144 -8.30 -2.60 -3.57
N ASP A 145 -8.73 -3.85 -3.54
CA ASP A 145 -8.90 -4.62 -2.30
C ASP A 145 -7.56 -4.81 -1.57
N GLY A 146 -6.47 -5.00 -2.33
CA GLY A 146 -5.12 -5.02 -1.79
C GLY A 146 -4.71 -3.69 -1.14
N TYR A 147 -5.12 -2.55 -1.71
CA TYR A 147 -4.84 -1.22 -1.15
C TYR A 147 -5.72 -0.90 0.07
N ARG A 148 -6.91 -1.52 0.20
CA ARG A 148 -7.83 -1.30 1.34
C ARG A 148 -7.29 -1.87 2.64
N SER A 149 -6.58 -2.97 2.60
CA SER A 149 -6.05 -3.62 3.80
C SER A 149 -4.74 -2.97 4.23
N ILE A 150 -4.82 -2.04 5.15
CA ILE A 150 -3.68 -1.29 5.69
C ILE A 150 -3.36 -1.68 7.13
N ARG A 151 -2.19 -1.29 7.58
CA ARG A 151 -1.75 -1.44 8.97
C ARG A 151 -1.63 -0.07 9.63
N LEU A 152 -2.25 0.07 10.79
CA LEU A 152 -2.17 1.27 11.62
C LEU A 152 -1.20 1.04 12.78
N LEU A 153 -0.29 1.97 12.98
CA LEU A 153 0.60 1.94 14.13
C LEU A 153 -0.21 2.08 15.42
N ASN A 154 0.05 1.24 16.40
CA ASN A 154 -0.59 1.36 17.70
C ASN A 154 -0.28 2.73 18.34
N LYS A 155 -1.29 3.38 18.87
CA LYS A 155 -1.23 4.76 19.44
C LYS A 155 -0.14 4.93 20.48
N SER A 156 0.14 3.90 21.26
CA SER A 156 1.16 3.93 22.31
C SER A 156 2.56 4.15 21.78
N TYR A 157 2.83 3.79 20.53
CA TYR A 157 4.15 3.93 19.89
C TYR A 157 4.27 5.20 19.04
N LEU A 158 3.18 5.96 18.83
CA LEU A 158 3.17 7.12 17.94
C LEU A 158 4.26 8.14 18.30
N LYS A 159 4.35 8.52 19.57
CA LYS A 159 5.34 9.51 20.04
C LYS A 159 6.79 9.06 19.82
N SER A 160 7.07 7.81 20.12
CA SER A 160 8.41 7.24 19.90
C SER A 160 8.76 7.17 18.42
N PHE A 161 7.78 6.83 17.59
CA PHE A 161 7.92 6.78 16.14
C PHE A 161 8.25 8.17 15.55
N ILE A 162 7.52 9.21 15.97
CA ILE A 162 7.76 10.59 15.53
C ILE A 162 9.15 11.06 15.93
N ASN A 163 9.55 10.85 17.18
CA ASN A 163 10.87 11.24 17.67
C ASN A 163 11.99 10.56 16.88
N GLU A 164 11.88 9.28 16.60
CA GLU A 164 12.87 8.55 15.80
C GLU A 164 12.92 9.05 14.35
N PHE A 165 11.77 9.31 13.76
CA PHE A 165 11.67 9.88 12.42
C PHE A 165 12.36 11.25 12.33
N GLU A 166 12.11 12.13 13.30
CA GLU A 166 12.76 13.45 13.35
C GLU A 166 14.29 13.33 13.51
N ASN A 167 14.77 12.43 14.38
CA ASN A 167 16.18 12.20 14.55
C ASN A 167 16.84 11.70 13.27
N LEU A 168 16.19 10.77 12.56
CA LEU A 168 16.69 10.24 11.29
C LEU A 168 16.75 11.30 10.19
N ILE A 169 15.78 12.21 10.12
CA ILE A 169 15.77 13.30 9.13
C ILE A 169 16.81 14.35 9.47
N LYS A 170 16.95 14.72 10.74
CA LYS A 170 17.94 15.70 11.19
C LYS A 170 19.40 15.19 11.06
N GLY A 171 19.58 13.88 10.90
CA GLY A 171 20.89 13.28 10.71
C GLY A 171 21.72 13.21 12.00
N ALA A 172 21.02 13.18 13.14
CA ALA A 172 21.61 12.96 14.46
C ALA A 172 21.91 11.48 14.71
#